data_3d76122a4b8608189d4878370a7516f3
#
_entry.id   3d76122a4b8608189d4878370a7516f3
#
_cell.length_a   1.000
_cell.length_b   1.000
_cell.length_c   1.000
_cell.angle_alpha   90.00
_cell.angle_beta   90.00
_cell.angle_gamma   90.00
#
_symmetry.space_group_name_H-M   'P 1'
#
loop_
_entity.id
_entity.type
_entity.pdbx_description
1 polymer ?
#
loop_
_entity_poly.entity_id
_entity_poly.type
_entity_poly.pdbx_seq_one_letter_code
_entity_poly.pdbx_strand_id
1 'polypeptide(L)'
;ELRSNITQGYGRLGIELEQSVTPDLIDQTWSKIQNKMDQIIAPDGTQINLDISSGPPITVQYAFLWNGEGKAPEILISRLAQQLKRKLSSIGATENTAIYGEAEEEILIEIDSAKMTSLDLTYQDISRAISSFDNKKPVGVVSDNYSQFLIKLKDNIKSPQKIGEIPIKVINQSEIIRLQDIATISIEPAFPYEDLYLFNGQRVVSVSTTGSMSQRVFDYVDRAESVVDEIRETLPDEISIELIYDESVYVGKKFDTLVGSFALATFFVLGFSFFFLGIRPGIIVTVILPFSICMVLLGCRLIGLPLHITSISGIIIALGLLIDNGIIVVE
;
A
#
# COMPACT_ATOMS: atom_id res chain seq x y z
N GLU A 1 -5.67 -5.70 22.58
CA GLU A 1 -4.42 -6.11 23.22
C GLU A 1 -3.37 -5.00 23.04
N LEU A 2 -2.53 -4.78 24.05
CA LEU A 2 -1.43 -3.82 24.00
C LEU A 2 -0.12 -4.56 24.14
N ARG A 3 0.80 -4.37 23.17
CA ARG A 3 2.15 -4.92 23.21
C ARG A 3 3.16 -3.80 23.08
N SER A 4 4.14 -3.72 23.97
CA SER A 4 5.21 -2.74 23.90
C SER A 4 6.57 -3.39 23.72
N ASN A 5 7.38 -2.83 22.87
CA ASN A 5 8.78 -3.17 22.69
C ASN A 5 9.62 -1.88 22.76
N ILE A 6 10.57 -1.81 23.67
CA ILE A 6 11.38 -0.63 23.90
C ILE A 6 12.85 -1.03 23.78
N THR A 7 13.57 -0.33 22.91
CA THR A 7 15.01 -0.41 22.76
C THR A 7 15.62 0.98 22.94
N GLN A 8 16.93 1.06 23.02
CA GLN A 8 17.61 2.37 23.18
C GLN A 8 17.33 3.26 21.96
N GLY A 9 16.64 4.38 22.19
CA GLY A 9 16.30 5.38 21.18
C GLY A 9 15.02 5.08 20.36
N TYR A 10 14.37 3.92 20.55
CA TYR A 10 13.17 3.57 19.82
C TYR A 10 12.19 2.78 20.68
N GLY A 11 10.94 3.19 20.69
CA GLY A 11 9.85 2.48 21.34
C GLY A 11 8.70 2.20 20.35
N ARG A 12 8.23 0.97 20.31
CA ARG A 12 7.05 0.57 19.51
C ARG A 12 5.95 0.08 20.43
N LEU A 13 4.76 0.65 20.29
CA LEU A 13 3.54 0.21 20.95
C LEU A 13 2.58 -0.38 19.91
N GLY A 14 2.35 -1.68 19.95
CA GLY A 14 1.35 -2.36 19.13
C GLY A 14 0.00 -2.32 19.84
N ILE A 15 -1.01 -1.78 19.16
CA ILE A 15 -2.42 -1.73 19.62
C ILE A 15 -3.24 -2.64 18.73
N GLU A 16 -3.81 -3.69 19.29
CA GLU A 16 -4.71 -4.59 18.60
C GLU A 16 -6.13 -4.38 19.10
N LEU A 17 -7.03 -4.06 18.18
CA LEU A 17 -8.45 -3.90 18.51
C LEU A 17 -9.10 -5.26 18.76
N GLU A 18 -10.10 -5.30 19.63
CA GLU A 18 -10.86 -6.52 19.86
C GLU A 18 -11.70 -6.89 18.64
N GLN A 19 -11.83 -8.19 18.37
CA GLN A 19 -12.65 -8.70 17.27
C GLN A 19 -14.15 -8.36 17.39
N SER A 20 -14.57 -7.90 18.55
CA SER A 20 -15.94 -7.44 18.81
C SER A 20 -16.24 -6.04 18.22
N VAL A 21 -15.21 -5.31 17.77
CA VAL A 21 -15.39 -3.98 17.17
C VAL A 21 -15.93 -4.16 15.75
N THR A 22 -17.13 -3.62 15.50
CA THR A 22 -17.74 -3.65 14.18
C THR A 22 -16.96 -2.78 13.19
N PRO A 23 -16.93 -3.12 11.87
CA PRO A 23 -16.20 -2.35 10.87
C PRO A 23 -16.48 -0.84 10.89
N ASP A 24 -17.75 -0.45 11.12
CA ASP A 24 -18.16 0.97 11.18
C ASP A 24 -17.56 1.74 12.38
N LEU A 25 -17.14 1.03 13.42
CA LEU A 25 -16.52 1.61 14.61
C LEU A 25 -14.99 1.61 14.58
N ILE A 26 -14.37 0.89 13.64
CA ILE A 26 -12.91 0.79 13.53
C ILE A 26 -12.31 2.16 13.29
N ASP A 27 -12.79 2.89 12.26
CA ASP A 27 -12.28 4.22 11.90
C ASP A 27 -12.49 5.24 13.02
N GLN A 28 -13.64 5.17 13.71
CA GLN A 28 -13.90 6.03 14.85
C GLN A 28 -12.98 5.73 16.04
N THR A 29 -12.65 4.45 16.23
CA THR A 29 -11.75 4.02 17.30
C THR A 29 -10.33 4.47 17.01
N TRP A 30 -9.85 4.32 15.79
CA TRP A 30 -8.54 4.82 15.37
C TRP A 30 -8.45 6.34 15.46
N SER A 31 -9.48 7.07 15.03
CA SER A 31 -9.53 8.51 15.18
C SER A 31 -9.48 8.97 16.66
N LYS A 32 -10.13 8.22 17.58
CA LYS A 32 -10.02 8.50 19.01
C LYS A 32 -8.61 8.23 19.57
N ILE A 33 -7.96 7.19 19.09
CA ILE A 33 -6.56 6.86 19.47
C ILE A 33 -5.64 7.96 18.97
N GLN A 34 -5.76 8.37 17.70
CA GLN A 34 -5.01 9.48 17.13
C GLN A 34 -5.15 10.76 17.94
N ASN A 35 -6.38 11.18 18.23
CA ASN A 35 -6.66 12.37 19.04
C ASN A 35 -6.05 12.30 20.45
N LYS A 36 -5.97 11.11 21.04
CA LYS A 36 -5.29 10.93 22.34
C LYS A 36 -3.78 10.98 22.21
N MET A 37 -3.22 10.45 21.13
CA MET A 37 -1.77 10.51 20.87
C MET A 37 -1.31 11.94 20.62
N ASP A 38 -2.08 12.74 19.88
CA ASP A 38 -1.78 14.16 19.62
C ASP A 38 -1.77 15.01 20.89
N GLN A 39 -2.38 14.54 21.97
CA GLN A 39 -2.37 15.19 23.29
C GLN A 39 -1.15 14.80 24.14
N ILE A 40 -0.36 13.81 23.73
CA ILE A 40 0.82 13.38 24.48
C ILE A 40 1.95 14.38 24.23
N ILE A 41 2.44 14.99 25.31
CA ILE A 41 3.64 15.83 25.27
C ILE A 41 4.85 14.90 25.22
N ALA A 42 5.44 14.76 24.05
CA ALA A 42 6.66 13.99 23.88
C ALA A 42 7.87 14.74 24.45
N PRO A 43 8.88 14.04 24.99
CA PRO A 43 10.16 14.65 25.33
C PRO A 43 10.83 15.32 24.13
N ASP A 44 11.64 16.35 24.38
CA ASP A 44 12.35 17.06 23.32
C ASP A 44 13.15 16.10 22.43
N GLY A 45 13.00 16.24 21.11
CA GLY A 45 13.65 15.39 20.11
C GLY A 45 12.96 14.04 19.86
N THR A 46 11.81 13.78 20.45
CA THR A 46 11.02 12.56 20.22
C THR A 46 9.88 12.85 19.24
N GLN A 47 9.74 12.04 18.20
CA GLN A 47 8.57 12.05 17.31
C GLN A 47 7.68 10.86 17.62
N ILE A 48 6.38 11.11 17.74
CA ILE A 48 5.38 10.05 17.91
C ILE A 48 4.62 9.92 16.60
N ASN A 49 4.75 8.77 15.95
CA ASN A 49 4.03 8.46 14.71
C ASN A 49 3.04 7.33 14.98
N LEU A 50 1.79 7.51 14.58
CA LEU A 50 0.80 6.43 14.57
C LEU A 50 0.81 5.77 13.19
N ASP A 51 1.24 4.51 13.16
CA ASP A 51 1.17 3.68 11.97
C ASP A 51 -0.05 2.74 12.09
N ILE A 52 -1.08 3.01 11.31
CA ILE A 52 -2.31 2.19 11.25
C ILE A 52 -2.14 1.05 10.23
N SER A 53 -0.93 0.86 9.71
CA SER A 53 -0.60 -0.06 8.60
C SER A 53 -0.59 -1.55 8.95
N SER A 54 -0.98 -1.95 10.18
CA SER A 54 -1.32 -3.36 10.46
C SER A 54 -2.67 -3.74 9.84
N GLY A 55 -2.86 -3.29 8.59
CA GLY A 55 -3.95 -3.72 7.73
C GLY A 55 -3.82 -5.19 7.31
N PRO A 56 -4.84 -5.71 6.65
CA PRO A 56 -4.83 -7.06 6.09
C PRO A 56 -3.58 -7.27 5.22
N PRO A 57 -3.10 -8.50 5.09
CA PRO A 57 -1.89 -8.80 4.32
C PRO A 57 -2.03 -8.30 2.88
N ILE A 58 -0.91 -7.89 2.29
CA ILE A 58 -0.84 -7.45 0.90
C ILE A 58 -1.52 -8.49 0.01
N THR A 59 -2.48 -8.05 -0.81
CA THR A 59 -3.18 -8.92 -1.75
C THR A 59 -2.40 -9.08 -3.04
N VAL A 60 -1.87 -7.98 -3.57
CA VAL A 60 -1.03 -8.02 -4.77
C VAL A 60 0.02 -6.92 -4.72
N GLN A 61 1.20 -7.20 -5.28
CA GLN A 61 2.33 -6.28 -5.31
C GLN A 61 3.02 -6.34 -6.68
N TYR A 62 3.25 -5.16 -7.25
CA TYR A 62 3.91 -4.97 -8.54
C TYR A 62 5.22 -4.19 -8.35
N ALA A 63 6.22 -4.46 -9.19
CA ALA A 63 7.45 -3.68 -9.24
C ALA A 63 7.66 -3.07 -10.61
N PHE A 64 8.15 -1.84 -10.63
CA PHE A 64 8.66 -1.18 -11.81
C PHE A 64 10.16 -1.48 -11.95
N LEU A 65 10.52 -2.10 -13.07
CA LEU A 65 11.90 -2.44 -13.40
C LEU A 65 12.41 -1.57 -14.54
N TRP A 66 13.68 -1.20 -14.45
CA TRP A 66 14.40 -0.54 -15.52
C TRP A 66 15.22 -1.56 -16.31
N ASN A 67 14.94 -1.71 -17.61
CA ASN A 67 15.61 -2.63 -18.53
C ASN A 67 16.51 -1.90 -19.54
N GLY A 68 16.56 -0.57 -19.48
CA GLY A 68 17.34 0.25 -20.39
C GLY A 68 18.83 0.30 -20.02
N GLU A 69 19.64 0.88 -20.90
CA GLU A 69 21.04 1.14 -20.64
C GLU A 69 21.24 2.39 -19.79
N GLY A 70 22.20 2.36 -18.86
CA GLY A 70 22.59 3.49 -18.04
C GLY A 70 21.80 3.63 -16.72
N LYS A 71 21.76 4.84 -16.18
CA LYS A 71 21.10 5.14 -14.89
C LYS A 71 19.58 5.14 -15.07
N ALA A 72 18.89 4.41 -14.19
CA ALA A 72 17.43 4.39 -14.20
C ALA A 72 16.85 5.80 -13.98
N PRO A 73 15.79 6.20 -14.68
CA PRO A 73 15.10 7.48 -14.47
C PRO A 73 14.19 7.39 -13.23
N GLU A 74 14.81 7.40 -12.04
CA GLU A 74 14.16 7.12 -10.76
C GLU A 74 12.91 7.98 -10.52
N ILE A 75 12.99 9.27 -10.85
CA ILE A 75 11.86 10.22 -10.70
C ILE A 75 10.69 9.83 -11.63
N LEU A 76 10.99 9.44 -12.87
CA LEU A 76 9.94 9.00 -13.81
C LEU A 76 9.27 7.73 -13.30
N ILE A 77 10.05 6.76 -12.84
CA ILE A 77 9.55 5.51 -12.28
C ILE A 77 8.68 5.79 -11.05
N SER A 78 9.11 6.67 -10.14
CA SER A 78 8.33 7.08 -8.97
C SER A 78 7.00 7.72 -9.35
N ARG A 79 6.99 8.59 -10.36
CA ARG A 79 5.75 9.21 -10.87
C ARG A 79 4.78 8.19 -11.48
N LEU A 80 5.31 7.22 -12.24
CA LEU A 80 4.53 6.12 -12.79
C LEU A 80 3.95 5.24 -11.67
N ALA A 81 4.75 4.93 -10.65
CA ALA A 81 4.29 4.19 -9.47
C ALA A 81 3.18 4.94 -8.71
N GLN A 82 3.30 6.25 -8.56
CA GLN A 82 2.21 7.08 -8.00
C GLN A 82 0.95 7.09 -8.87
N GLN A 83 1.11 7.04 -10.20
CA GLN A 83 -0.05 6.92 -11.10
C GLN A 83 -0.73 5.56 -10.92
N LEU A 84 0.04 4.46 -10.86
CA LEU A 84 -0.47 3.13 -10.58
C LEU A 84 -1.18 3.08 -9.21
N LYS A 85 -0.56 3.63 -8.17
CA LYS A 85 -1.17 3.74 -6.84
C LYS A 85 -2.54 4.39 -6.89
N ARG A 86 -2.68 5.54 -7.57
CA ARG A 86 -3.97 6.23 -7.68
C ARG A 86 -5.02 5.39 -8.39
N LYS A 87 -4.65 4.71 -9.48
CA LYS A 87 -5.56 3.83 -10.21
C LYS A 87 -5.98 2.61 -9.38
N LEU A 88 -5.03 1.94 -8.72
CA LEU A 88 -5.32 0.80 -7.83
C LEU A 88 -6.19 1.22 -6.64
N SER A 89 -5.94 2.40 -6.05
CA SER A 89 -6.77 2.94 -4.97
C SER A 89 -8.21 3.26 -5.40
N SER A 90 -8.47 3.43 -6.70
CA SER A 90 -9.81 3.67 -7.23
C SER A 90 -10.62 2.40 -7.45
N ILE A 91 -10.00 1.23 -7.37
CA ILE A 91 -10.70 -0.06 -7.47
C ILE A 91 -11.61 -0.21 -6.25
N GLY A 92 -12.90 -0.51 -6.49
CA GLY A 92 -13.84 -0.77 -5.39
C GLY A 92 -13.35 -1.89 -4.48
N ALA A 93 -13.47 -1.68 -3.17
CA ALA A 93 -12.99 -2.58 -2.12
C ALA A 93 -11.46 -2.67 -1.98
N THR A 94 -10.72 -1.66 -2.41
CA THR A 94 -9.32 -1.45 -2.00
C THR A 94 -9.30 -0.81 -0.61
N GLU A 95 -8.63 -1.44 0.35
CA GLU A 95 -8.48 -0.93 1.70
C GLU A 95 -7.23 -0.07 1.85
N ASN A 96 -6.13 -0.50 1.26
CA ASN A 96 -4.86 0.22 1.33
C ASN A 96 -4.04 0.06 0.05
N THR A 97 -3.23 1.07 -0.25
CA THR A 97 -2.24 1.03 -1.33
C THR A 97 -0.99 1.76 -0.88
N ALA A 98 0.15 1.10 -0.91
CA ALA A 98 1.45 1.64 -0.49
C ALA A 98 2.48 1.60 -1.63
N ILE A 99 3.45 2.52 -1.59
CA ILE A 99 4.61 2.52 -2.48
C ILE A 99 5.84 2.28 -1.60
N TYR A 100 6.78 1.50 -2.10
CA TYR A 100 8.07 1.22 -1.47
C TYR A 100 9.21 1.50 -2.45
N GLY A 101 10.31 2.02 -1.95
CA GLY A 101 11.49 2.35 -2.74
C GLY A 101 11.32 3.59 -3.63
N GLU A 102 10.32 4.42 -3.35
CA GLU A 102 10.08 5.67 -4.07
C GLU A 102 11.26 6.63 -3.89
N ALA A 103 11.68 7.26 -5.00
CA ALA A 103 12.65 8.34 -4.93
C ALA A 103 11.91 9.66 -4.68
N GLU A 104 12.19 10.29 -3.55
CA GLU A 104 11.70 11.64 -3.30
C GLU A 104 12.34 12.63 -4.27
N GLU A 105 11.55 13.58 -4.77
CA GLU A 105 12.05 14.61 -5.67
C GLU A 105 12.62 15.78 -4.87
N GLU A 106 13.87 16.09 -5.14
CA GLU A 106 14.58 17.24 -4.57
C GLU A 106 14.92 18.24 -5.68
N ILE A 107 14.86 19.53 -5.36
CA ILE A 107 15.29 20.58 -6.27
C ILE A 107 16.71 20.95 -5.91
N LEU A 108 17.66 20.52 -6.74
CA LEU A 108 19.06 20.85 -6.61
C LEU A 108 19.33 22.20 -7.27
N ILE A 109 19.94 23.12 -6.50
CA ILE A 109 20.36 24.45 -6.96
C ILE A 109 21.88 24.50 -6.88
N GLU A 110 22.54 24.34 -8.02
CA GLU A 110 24.00 24.43 -8.14
C GLU A 110 24.41 25.87 -8.46
N ILE A 111 25.01 26.54 -7.50
CA ILE A 111 25.37 27.95 -7.61
C ILE A 111 26.75 28.10 -8.25
N ASP A 112 26.85 28.94 -9.29
CA ASP A 112 28.11 29.35 -9.90
C ASP A 112 28.83 30.38 -9.01
N SER A 113 29.84 29.92 -8.27
CA SER A 113 30.59 30.75 -7.32
C SER A 113 31.33 31.93 -7.99
N ALA A 114 31.73 31.78 -9.27
CA ALA A 114 32.41 32.84 -10.01
C ALA A 114 31.43 33.96 -10.34
N LYS A 115 30.24 33.63 -10.81
CA LYS A 115 29.17 34.60 -11.07
C LYS A 115 28.70 35.27 -9.77
N MET A 116 28.53 34.49 -8.72
CA MET A 116 28.13 35.00 -7.40
C MET A 116 29.11 36.08 -6.91
N THR A 117 30.42 35.79 -6.98
CA THR A 117 31.45 36.73 -6.58
C THR A 117 31.51 38.00 -7.44
N SER A 118 31.34 37.83 -8.76
CA SER A 118 31.35 38.98 -9.70
C SER A 118 30.18 39.95 -9.50
N LEU A 119 29.07 39.48 -8.98
CA LEU A 119 27.85 40.23 -8.70
C LEU A 119 27.74 40.69 -7.24
N ASP A 120 28.80 40.49 -6.43
CA ASP A 120 28.85 40.80 -4.99
C ASP A 120 27.62 40.25 -4.25
N LEU A 121 27.38 38.94 -4.45
CA LEU A 121 26.31 38.20 -3.80
C LEU A 121 26.86 37.22 -2.77
N THR A 122 26.11 37.02 -1.69
CA THR A 122 26.43 36.05 -0.65
C THR A 122 25.44 34.88 -0.65
N TYR A 123 25.83 33.73 -0.13
CA TYR A 123 24.90 32.59 0.06
C TYR A 123 23.69 32.97 0.93
N GLN A 124 23.87 33.91 1.87
CA GLN A 124 22.76 34.40 2.69
C GLN A 124 21.74 35.20 1.90
N ASP A 125 22.15 35.95 0.88
CA ASP A 125 21.24 36.71 0.04
C ASP A 125 20.37 35.76 -0.79
N ILE A 126 20.98 34.70 -1.34
CA ILE A 126 20.27 33.66 -2.10
C ILE A 126 19.29 32.91 -1.18
N SER A 127 19.76 32.43 -0.01
CA SER A 127 18.92 31.73 0.96
C SER A 127 17.74 32.58 1.42
N ARG A 128 17.98 33.88 1.68
CA ARG A 128 16.94 34.83 2.08
C ARG A 128 15.93 35.06 0.97
N ALA A 129 16.38 35.17 -0.28
CA ALA A 129 15.50 35.35 -1.43
C ALA A 129 14.60 34.12 -1.62
N ILE A 130 15.15 32.90 -1.59
CA ILE A 130 14.41 31.66 -1.69
C ILE A 130 13.40 31.54 -0.53
N SER A 131 13.83 31.75 0.71
CA SER A 131 12.98 31.67 1.88
C SER A 131 11.86 32.72 1.89
N SER A 132 12.11 33.91 1.36
CA SER A 132 11.08 34.95 1.25
C SER A 132 10.05 34.64 0.17
N PHE A 133 10.43 33.90 -0.84
CA PHE A 133 9.55 33.49 -1.93
C PHE A 133 8.66 32.29 -1.54
N ASP A 134 9.16 31.38 -0.70
CA ASP A 134 8.40 30.20 -0.18
C ASP A 134 7.48 30.55 1.00
N ASN A 135 7.23 31.83 1.26
CA ASN A 135 6.40 32.24 2.38
C ASN A 135 4.93 31.85 2.16
N LYS A 136 4.54 30.68 2.68
CA LYS A 136 3.13 30.22 2.81
C LYS A 136 2.34 31.00 3.88
N LYS A 137 2.78 32.22 4.28
CA LYS A 137 2.09 33.01 5.29
C LYS A 137 0.77 33.51 4.73
N PRO A 138 -0.34 33.41 5.49
CA PRO A 138 -1.56 34.10 5.12
C PRO A 138 -1.27 35.61 5.05
N VAL A 139 -1.56 36.23 3.90
CA VAL A 139 -1.25 37.65 3.65
C VAL A 139 -2.16 38.57 4.49
N GLY A 140 -3.26 38.04 4.98
CA GLY A 140 -4.21 38.76 5.82
C GLY A 140 -5.65 38.34 5.60
N VAL A 141 -6.53 38.92 6.37
CA VAL A 141 -7.97 38.77 6.25
C VAL A 141 -8.53 40.09 5.71
N VAL A 142 -9.20 40.04 4.58
CA VAL A 142 -10.01 41.16 4.11
C VAL A 142 -11.43 40.94 4.61
N SER A 143 -11.93 41.84 5.44
CA SER A 143 -13.30 41.81 5.93
C SER A 143 -14.10 42.91 5.29
N ASP A 144 -15.24 42.55 4.75
CA ASP A 144 -16.32 43.48 4.39
C ASP A 144 -17.45 43.34 5.46
N ASN A 145 -18.41 44.26 5.45
CA ASN A 145 -19.48 44.32 6.47
C ASN A 145 -20.28 43.01 6.66
N TYR A 146 -20.16 42.05 5.75
CA TYR A 146 -20.90 40.79 5.76
C TYR A 146 -20.08 39.53 5.62
N SER A 147 -18.76 39.63 5.31
CA SER A 147 -17.92 38.46 5.01
C SER A 147 -16.46 38.68 5.30
N GLN A 148 -15.79 37.66 5.79
CA GLN A 148 -14.33 37.62 5.96
C GLN A 148 -13.71 36.69 4.93
N PHE A 149 -12.76 37.19 4.16
CA PHE A 149 -12.01 36.42 3.17
C PHE A 149 -10.56 36.25 3.61
N LEU A 150 -10.13 35.01 3.79
CA LEU A 150 -8.73 34.68 4.04
C LEU A 150 -7.99 34.68 2.71
N ILE A 151 -7.12 35.64 2.49
CA ILE A 151 -6.26 35.68 1.30
C ILE A 151 -5.06 34.74 1.54
N LYS A 152 -4.99 33.63 0.80
CA LYS A 152 -3.83 32.75 0.74
C LYS A 152 -3.12 32.98 -0.60
N LEU A 153 -1.86 33.35 -0.56
CA LEU A 153 -1.01 33.26 -1.75
C LEU A 153 -0.80 31.77 -2.07
N LYS A 154 -1.36 31.35 -3.20
CA LYS A 154 -1.20 29.99 -3.72
C LYS A 154 -0.10 30.01 -4.77
N ASP A 155 1.14 30.15 -4.36
CA ASP A 155 2.27 29.91 -5.25
C ASP A 155 2.95 28.60 -4.81
N ASN A 156 2.73 27.56 -5.61
CA ASN A 156 3.40 26.29 -5.46
C ASN A 156 4.73 26.37 -6.20
N ILE A 157 5.82 26.55 -5.47
CA ILE A 157 7.18 26.38 -5.98
C ILE A 157 7.38 24.87 -6.27
N LYS A 158 6.89 24.43 -7.42
CA LYS A 158 7.02 23.01 -7.83
C LYS A 158 7.72 22.85 -9.17
N SER A 159 8.14 23.95 -9.81
CA SER A 159 8.84 23.86 -11.09
C SER A 159 10.19 24.57 -11.03
N PRO A 160 11.27 23.97 -11.54
CA PRO A 160 12.59 24.57 -11.63
C PRO A 160 12.56 25.94 -12.30
N GLN A 161 11.69 26.11 -13.30
CA GLN A 161 11.55 27.36 -14.03
C GLN A 161 11.10 28.52 -13.11
N LYS A 162 10.09 28.27 -12.27
CA LYS A 162 9.61 29.29 -11.32
C LYS A 162 10.64 29.63 -10.24
N ILE A 163 11.43 28.64 -9.83
CA ILE A 163 12.54 28.86 -8.89
C ILE A 163 13.62 29.70 -9.58
N GLY A 164 13.92 29.44 -10.84
CA GLY A 164 14.87 30.22 -11.61
C GLY A 164 14.50 31.70 -11.74
N GLU A 165 13.21 32.01 -11.75
CA GLU A 165 12.70 33.39 -11.86
C GLU A 165 12.76 34.18 -10.55
N ILE A 166 13.17 33.57 -9.43
CA ILE A 166 13.27 34.27 -8.12
C ILE A 166 14.26 35.43 -8.22
N PRO A 167 13.84 36.67 -7.92
CA PRO A 167 14.74 37.82 -7.94
C PRO A 167 15.66 37.79 -6.70
N ILE A 168 16.98 37.84 -6.93
CA ILE A 168 17.98 37.82 -5.89
C ILE A 168 18.42 39.25 -5.52
N LYS A 169 18.74 40.08 -6.55
CA LYS A 169 19.24 41.45 -6.33
C LYS A 169 18.75 42.34 -7.46
N VAL A 170 18.43 43.56 -7.09
CA VAL A 170 18.14 44.63 -8.05
C VAL A 170 19.35 45.55 -8.10
N ILE A 171 20.05 45.62 -9.23
CA ILE A 171 21.25 46.42 -9.39
C ILE A 171 20.87 47.89 -9.71
N ASN A 172 19.89 48.09 -10.59
CA ASN A 172 19.36 49.38 -10.98
C ASN A 172 17.85 49.25 -11.17
N GLN A 173 17.13 50.37 -11.37
CA GLN A 173 15.67 50.37 -11.57
C GLN A 173 15.16 49.43 -12.70
N SER A 174 16.06 48.93 -13.57
CA SER A 174 15.73 48.11 -14.73
C SER A 174 16.44 46.75 -14.79
N GLU A 175 17.38 46.46 -13.93
CA GLU A 175 18.19 45.25 -14.00
C GLU A 175 18.02 44.39 -12.74
N ILE A 176 17.37 43.24 -12.92
CA ILE A 176 17.05 42.27 -11.86
C ILE A 176 17.87 41.02 -12.11
N ILE A 177 18.73 40.65 -11.18
CA ILE A 177 19.44 39.37 -11.18
C ILE A 177 18.48 38.30 -10.64
N ARG A 178 18.26 37.26 -11.42
CA ARG A 178 17.43 36.12 -11.06
C ARG A 178 18.30 34.91 -10.69
N LEU A 179 17.73 33.97 -9.97
CA LEU A 179 18.45 32.76 -9.55
C LEU A 179 19.01 31.96 -10.73
N GLN A 180 18.28 31.85 -11.85
CA GLN A 180 18.74 31.20 -13.08
C GLN A 180 19.97 31.82 -13.72
N ASP A 181 20.29 33.12 -13.43
CA ASP A 181 21.43 33.79 -13.99
C ASP A 181 22.74 33.36 -13.31
N ILE A 182 22.64 32.89 -12.07
CA ILE A 182 23.76 32.52 -11.19
C ILE A 182 23.77 31.04 -10.76
N ALA A 183 22.73 30.27 -11.07
CA ALA A 183 22.63 28.89 -10.67
C ALA A 183 22.00 28.01 -11.77
N THR A 184 22.38 26.73 -11.77
CA THR A 184 21.70 25.68 -12.53
C THR A 184 20.70 25.00 -11.60
N ILE A 185 19.48 24.82 -12.07
CA ILE A 185 18.40 24.26 -11.25
C ILE A 185 17.91 22.98 -11.92
N SER A 186 18.03 21.86 -11.22
CA SER A 186 17.60 20.54 -11.66
C SER A 186 16.66 19.89 -10.64
N ILE A 187 15.88 18.90 -11.09
CA ILE A 187 15.15 18.00 -10.21
C ILE A 187 15.94 16.72 -10.17
N GLU A 188 16.33 16.33 -8.97
CA GLU A 188 17.09 15.10 -8.74
C GLU A 188 16.44 14.24 -7.65
N PRO A 189 16.71 12.93 -7.61
CA PRO A 189 16.30 12.12 -6.48
C PRO A 189 17.05 12.55 -5.22
N ALA A 190 16.34 12.74 -4.12
CA ALA A 190 16.91 13.08 -2.82
C ALA A 190 17.93 12.02 -2.36
N PHE A 191 19.02 12.47 -1.77
CA PHE A 191 20.05 11.60 -1.23
C PHE A 191 20.45 12.07 0.20
N PRO A 192 20.58 11.14 1.18
CA PRO A 192 20.44 9.68 1.10
C PRO A 192 18.99 9.24 0.92
N TYR A 193 18.82 8.08 0.30
CA TYR A 193 17.48 7.50 0.12
C TYR A 193 16.87 7.12 1.47
N GLU A 194 15.64 7.54 1.73
CA GLU A 194 14.91 7.17 2.93
C GLU A 194 14.38 5.74 2.88
N ASP A 195 13.97 5.27 1.69
CA ASP A 195 13.45 3.93 1.46
C ASP A 195 14.16 3.28 0.27
N LEU A 196 14.55 2.02 0.43
CA LEU A 196 15.22 1.23 -0.60
C LEU A 196 14.53 -0.12 -0.74
N TYR A 197 13.93 -0.36 -1.90
CA TYR A 197 13.33 -1.63 -2.22
C TYR A 197 14.12 -2.35 -3.32
N LEU A 198 14.52 -3.60 -3.04
CA LEU A 198 15.31 -4.41 -3.96
C LEU A 198 14.51 -5.63 -4.41
N PHE A 199 14.50 -5.87 -5.72
CA PHE A 199 13.95 -7.07 -6.32
C PHE A 199 15.01 -7.70 -7.25
N ASN A 200 15.34 -8.97 -7.03
CA ASN A 200 16.41 -9.69 -7.74
C ASN A 200 17.77 -8.95 -7.76
N GLY A 201 18.07 -8.20 -6.69
CA GLY A 201 19.31 -7.44 -6.56
C GLY A 201 19.31 -6.10 -7.30
N GLN A 202 18.24 -5.75 -7.99
CA GLN A 202 18.05 -4.44 -8.64
C GLN A 202 17.17 -3.54 -7.76
N ARG A 203 17.46 -2.24 -7.78
CA ARG A 203 16.60 -1.26 -7.13
C ARG A 203 15.34 -1.07 -7.96
N VAL A 204 14.19 -1.16 -7.33
CA VAL A 204 12.88 -1.01 -7.96
C VAL A 204 11.97 -0.13 -7.11
N VAL A 205 10.96 0.42 -7.74
CA VAL A 205 9.83 1.04 -7.03
C VAL A 205 8.67 0.06 -7.08
N SER A 206 8.17 -0.30 -5.91
CA SER A 206 7.09 -1.29 -5.79
C SER A 206 5.81 -0.64 -5.30
N VAL A 207 4.68 -1.09 -5.85
CA VAL A 207 3.34 -0.69 -5.45
C VAL A 207 2.59 -1.92 -4.95
N SER A 208 2.18 -1.89 -3.70
CA SER A 208 1.34 -2.93 -3.11
C SER A 208 -0.09 -2.44 -2.93
N THR A 209 -1.03 -3.35 -2.98
CA THR A 209 -2.42 -3.06 -2.66
C THR A 209 -3.05 -4.19 -1.86
N THR A 210 -3.98 -3.81 -1.00
CA THR A 210 -4.74 -4.69 -0.12
C THR A 210 -6.21 -4.59 -0.46
N GLY A 211 -6.79 -5.70 -0.85
CA GLY A 211 -8.24 -5.82 -1.07
C GLY A 211 -8.99 -6.10 0.21
N SER A 212 -10.25 -5.71 0.27
CA SER A 212 -11.12 -5.97 1.42
C SER A 212 -11.38 -7.46 1.61
N MET A 213 -11.37 -7.90 2.86
CA MET A 213 -11.71 -9.28 3.23
C MET A 213 -13.15 -9.69 2.86
N SER A 214 -14.03 -8.73 2.59
CA SER A 214 -15.40 -8.99 2.15
C SER A 214 -15.51 -9.44 0.69
N GLN A 215 -14.40 -9.35 -0.05
CA GLN A 215 -14.34 -9.65 -1.46
C GLN A 215 -13.49 -10.89 -1.75
N ARG A 216 -13.77 -11.56 -2.85
CA ARG A 216 -12.98 -12.70 -3.32
C ARG A 216 -11.64 -12.20 -3.85
N VAL A 217 -10.55 -12.77 -3.34
CA VAL A 217 -9.18 -12.40 -3.71
C VAL A 217 -8.96 -12.49 -5.23
N PHE A 218 -9.45 -13.56 -5.86
CA PHE A 218 -9.34 -13.75 -7.32
C PHE A 218 -9.97 -12.60 -8.10
N ASP A 219 -11.21 -12.22 -7.77
CA ASP A 219 -11.93 -11.15 -8.47
C ASP A 219 -11.26 -9.78 -8.27
N TYR A 220 -10.55 -9.59 -7.15
CA TYR A 220 -9.79 -8.37 -6.86
C TYR A 220 -8.49 -8.34 -7.68
N VAL A 221 -7.74 -9.44 -7.70
CA VAL A 221 -6.48 -9.55 -8.46
C VAL A 221 -6.73 -9.36 -9.94
N ASP A 222 -7.78 -9.98 -10.51
CA ASP A 222 -8.15 -9.82 -11.94
C ASP A 222 -8.41 -8.33 -12.29
N ARG A 223 -9.08 -7.59 -11.40
CA ARG A 223 -9.29 -6.14 -11.62
C ARG A 223 -8.01 -5.33 -11.46
N ALA A 224 -7.17 -5.68 -10.50
CA ALA A 224 -5.88 -5.02 -10.32
C ALA A 224 -4.99 -5.25 -11.55
N GLU A 225 -4.94 -6.46 -12.08
CA GLU A 225 -4.17 -6.78 -13.29
C GLU A 225 -4.70 -6.02 -14.51
N SER A 226 -6.02 -5.91 -14.69
CA SER A 226 -6.60 -5.09 -15.75
C SER A 226 -6.15 -3.62 -15.70
N VAL A 227 -6.05 -3.06 -14.50
CA VAL A 227 -5.54 -1.69 -14.29
C VAL A 227 -4.06 -1.57 -14.61
N VAL A 228 -3.29 -2.61 -14.26
CA VAL A 228 -1.84 -2.66 -14.56
C VAL A 228 -1.62 -2.78 -16.07
N ASP A 229 -2.41 -3.59 -16.77
CA ASP A 229 -2.33 -3.74 -18.24
C ASP A 229 -2.58 -2.42 -18.95
N GLU A 230 -3.57 -1.62 -18.53
CA GLU A 230 -3.78 -0.28 -19.07
C GLU A 230 -2.55 0.63 -18.92
N ILE A 231 -1.79 0.47 -17.82
CA ILE A 231 -0.58 1.26 -17.61
C ILE A 231 0.56 0.70 -18.46
N ARG A 232 0.70 -0.64 -18.57
CA ARG A 232 1.72 -1.29 -19.40
C ARG A 232 1.69 -0.79 -20.85
N GLU A 233 0.50 -0.56 -21.41
CA GLU A 233 0.34 -0.02 -22.77
C GLU A 233 0.89 1.41 -22.93
N THR A 234 1.04 2.14 -21.83
CA THR A 234 1.51 3.54 -21.85
C THR A 234 2.96 3.71 -21.41
N LEU A 235 3.62 2.62 -21.02
CA LEU A 235 5.01 2.67 -20.55
C LEU A 235 6.00 2.81 -21.73
N PRO A 236 7.14 3.49 -21.49
CA PRO A 236 8.30 3.36 -22.36
C PRO A 236 8.81 1.91 -22.42
N ASP A 237 9.39 1.50 -23.55
CA ASP A 237 9.85 0.13 -23.78
C ASP A 237 10.92 -0.34 -22.74
N GLU A 238 11.65 0.61 -22.16
CA GLU A 238 12.70 0.33 -21.18
C GLU A 238 12.16 0.11 -19.76
N ILE A 239 10.87 0.40 -19.50
CA ILE A 239 10.26 0.23 -18.18
C ILE A 239 9.23 -0.90 -18.24
N SER A 240 9.40 -1.90 -17.40
CA SER A 240 8.43 -2.99 -17.25
C SER A 240 7.80 -3.00 -15.86
N ILE A 241 6.58 -3.54 -15.78
CA ILE A 241 5.91 -3.83 -14.51
C ILE A 241 5.84 -5.35 -14.36
N GLU A 242 6.45 -5.85 -13.29
CA GLU A 242 6.39 -7.26 -12.91
C GLU A 242 5.52 -7.47 -11.67
N LEU A 243 4.80 -8.58 -11.65
CA LEU A 243 4.05 -9.05 -10.51
C LEU A 243 5.02 -9.75 -9.55
N ILE A 244 5.21 -9.16 -8.35
CA ILE A 244 6.12 -9.71 -7.33
C ILE A 244 5.38 -10.68 -6.40
N TYR A 245 4.17 -10.30 -6.01
CA TYR A 245 3.37 -11.07 -5.07
C TYR A 245 1.91 -11.10 -5.50
N ASP A 246 1.31 -12.28 -5.40
CA ASP A 246 -0.08 -12.55 -5.69
C ASP A 246 -0.64 -13.53 -4.65
N GLU A 247 -1.53 -13.02 -3.81
CA GLU A 247 -2.20 -13.83 -2.79
C GLU A 247 -3.12 -14.89 -3.42
N SER A 248 -3.69 -14.64 -4.60
CA SER A 248 -4.59 -15.58 -5.26
C SER A 248 -3.89 -16.90 -5.59
N VAL A 249 -2.63 -16.85 -6.02
CA VAL A 249 -1.79 -18.04 -6.28
C VAL A 249 -1.57 -18.83 -5.00
N TYR A 250 -1.31 -18.14 -3.87
CA TYR A 250 -1.14 -18.80 -2.58
C TYR A 250 -2.44 -19.46 -2.10
N VAL A 251 -3.55 -18.72 -2.19
CA VAL A 251 -4.90 -19.23 -1.84
C VAL A 251 -5.28 -20.40 -2.73
N GLY A 252 -5.03 -20.32 -4.04
CA GLY A 252 -5.27 -21.39 -5.00
C GLY A 252 -4.50 -22.68 -4.65
N LYS A 253 -3.19 -22.57 -4.40
CA LYS A 253 -2.37 -23.71 -3.98
C LYS A 253 -2.85 -24.35 -2.67
N LYS A 254 -3.28 -23.54 -1.70
CA LYS A 254 -3.86 -24.02 -0.47
C LYS A 254 -5.17 -24.76 -0.71
N PHE A 255 -6.03 -24.21 -1.57
CA PHE A 255 -7.28 -24.84 -1.95
C PHE A 255 -7.04 -26.19 -2.63
N ASP A 256 -6.15 -26.27 -3.61
CA ASP A 256 -5.79 -27.52 -4.29
C ASP A 256 -5.25 -28.58 -3.32
N THR A 257 -4.40 -28.17 -2.38
CA THR A 257 -3.87 -29.05 -1.33
C THR A 257 -4.99 -29.60 -0.43
N LEU A 258 -5.95 -28.75 -0.07
CA LEU A 258 -7.09 -29.14 0.76
C LEU A 258 -8.01 -30.12 0.01
N VAL A 259 -8.32 -29.83 -1.26
CA VAL A 259 -9.14 -30.72 -2.10
C VAL A 259 -8.45 -32.07 -2.30
N GLY A 260 -7.15 -32.06 -2.58
CA GLY A 260 -6.35 -33.29 -2.70
C GLY A 260 -6.32 -34.13 -1.42
N SER A 261 -6.07 -33.48 -0.29
CA SER A 261 -6.09 -34.15 1.04
C SER A 261 -7.47 -34.72 1.37
N PHE A 262 -8.52 -33.96 1.05
CA PHE A 262 -9.90 -34.40 1.20
C PHE A 262 -10.22 -35.63 0.33
N ALA A 263 -9.85 -35.60 -0.95
CA ALA A 263 -10.05 -36.74 -1.86
C ALA A 263 -9.33 -38.00 -1.35
N LEU A 264 -8.08 -37.83 -0.88
CA LEU A 264 -7.30 -38.92 -0.31
C LEU A 264 -7.94 -39.49 0.97
N ALA A 265 -8.37 -38.62 1.89
CA ALA A 265 -9.06 -39.04 3.11
C ALA A 265 -10.36 -39.78 2.77
N THR A 266 -11.15 -39.27 1.83
CA THR A 266 -12.37 -39.91 1.34
C THR A 266 -12.06 -41.30 0.79
N PHE A 267 -11.01 -41.42 -0.04
CA PHE A 267 -10.58 -42.71 -0.57
C PHE A 267 -10.25 -43.73 0.51
N PHE A 268 -9.50 -43.36 1.53
CA PHE A 268 -9.19 -44.24 2.64
C PHE A 268 -10.43 -44.64 3.45
N VAL A 269 -11.30 -43.67 3.77
CA VAL A 269 -12.56 -43.95 4.50
C VAL A 269 -13.42 -44.96 3.72
N LEU A 270 -13.53 -44.80 2.42
CA LEU A 270 -14.25 -45.75 1.56
C LEU A 270 -13.61 -47.13 1.58
N GLY A 271 -12.29 -47.19 1.41
CA GLY A 271 -11.55 -48.45 1.45
C GLY A 271 -11.77 -49.19 2.76
N PHE A 272 -11.62 -48.52 3.90
CA PHE A 272 -11.88 -49.14 5.23
C PHE A 272 -13.35 -49.52 5.43
N SER A 273 -14.29 -48.68 5.02
CA SER A 273 -15.74 -49.00 5.09
C SER A 273 -16.07 -50.27 4.32
N PHE A 274 -15.58 -50.41 3.08
CA PHE A 274 -15.78 -51.61 2.30
C PHE A 274 -15.15 -52.86 2.91
N PHE A 275 -13.95 -52.71 3.51
CA PHE A 275 -13.20 -53.82 4.08
C PHE A 275 -13.83 -54.33 5.40
N PHE A 276 -14.24 -53.43 6.30
CA PHE A 276 -14.71 -53.79 7.64
C PHE A 276 -16.23 -53.94 7.72
N LEU A 277 -17.02 -53.10 7.04
CA LEU A 277 -18.49 -53.12 7.11
C LEU A 277 -19.15 -53.92 5.94
N GLY A 278 -18.38 -54.18 4.90
CA GLY A 278 -18.88 -54.86 3.74
C GLY A 278 -19.51 -53.93 2.66
N ILE A 279 -19.95 -54.50 1.55
CA ILE A 279 -20.31 -53.72 0.35
C ILE A 279 -21.55 -52.81 0.57
N ARG A 280 -22.60 -53.33 1.19
CA ARG A 280 -23.87 -52.61 1.37
C ARG A 280 -23.73 -51.40 2.29
N PRO A 281 -23.20 -51.50 3.51
CA PRO A 281 -22.93 -50.35 4.37
C PRO A 281 -21.89 -49.39 3.80
N GLY A 282 -20.85 -49.93 3.15
CA GLY A 282 -19.83 -49.12 2.50
C GLY A 282 -20.37 -48.18 1.44
N ILE A 283 -21.33 -48.61 0.62
CA ILE A 283 -21.98 -47.74 -0.36
C ILE A 283 -22.75 -46.60 0.32
N ILE A 284 -23.44 -46.84 1.42
CA ILE A 284 -24.22 -45.83 2.14
C ILE A 284 -23.30 -44.73 2.65
N VAL A 285 -22.19 -45.10 3.33
CA VAL A 285 -21.19 -44.13 3.81
C VAL A 285 -20.58 -43.36 2.66
N THR A 286 -20.32 -44.01 1.51
CA THR A 286 -19.77 -43.40 0.31
C THR A 286 -20.65 -42.28 -0.23
N VAL A 287 -21.98 -42.48 -0.23
CA VAL A 287 -22.95 -41.51 -0.78
C VAL A 287 -23.21 -40.37 0.20
N ILE A 288 -23.22 -40.63 1.53
CA ILE A 288 -23.47 -39.60 2.55
C ILE A 288 -22.43 -38.51 2.49
N LEU A 289 -21.17 -38.85 2.26
CA LEU A 289 -20.02 -37.92 2.32
C LEU A 289 -20.10 -36.79 1.27
N PRO A 290 -20.17 -37.08 -0.05
CA PRO A 290 -20.30 -36.03 -1.04
C PRO A 290 -21.63 -35.27 -0.94
N PHE A 291 -22.72 -35.96 -0.55
CA PHE A 291 -24.04 -35.34 -0.35
C PHE A 291 -23.97 -34.27 0.78
N SER A 292 -23.31 -34.58 1.90
CA SER A 292 -23.14 -33.66 3.02
C SER A 292 -22.31 -32.43 2.62
N ILE A 293 -21.25 -32.63 1.82
CA ILE A 293 -20.44 -31.51 1.30
C ILE A 293 -21.30 -30.62 0.42
N CYS A 294 -22.02 -31.19 -0.51
CA CYS A 294 -22.92 -30.42 -1.38
C CYS A 294 -23.95 -29.63 -0.57
N MET A 295 -24.50 -30.22 0.51
CA MET A 295 -25.43 -29.54 1.40
C MET A 295 -24.78 -28.34 2.13
N VAL A 296 -23.58 -28.52 2.66
CA VAL A 296 -22.84 -27.43 3.34
C VAL A 296 -22.49 -26.32 2.35
N LEU A 297 -21.97 -26.65 1.16
CA LEU A 297 -21.62 -25.65 0.15
C LEU A 297 -22.88 -24.90 -0.34
N LEU A 298 -24.01 -25.61 -0.52
CA LEU A 298 -25.28 -24.98 -0.86
C LEU A 298 -25.75 -24.04 0.27
N GLY A 299 -25.64 -24.47 1.52
CA GLY A 299 -25.97 -23.66 2.69
C GLY A 299 -25.11 -22.38 2.75
N CYS A 300 -23.80 -22.49 2.61
CA CYS A 300 -22.91 -21.35 2.55
C CYS A 300 -23.30 -20.38 1.42
N ARG A 301 -23.65 -20.90 0.25
CA ARG A 301 -24.10 -20.07 -0.89
C ARG A 301 -25.42 -19.34 -0.61
N LEU A 302 -26.38 -20.02 0.02
CA LEU A 302 -27.69 -19.42 0.33
C LEU A 302 -27.60 -18.32 1.40
N ILE A 303 -26.68 -18.47 2.36
CA ILE A 303 -26.46 -17.48 3.42
C ILE A 303 -25.50 -16.37 2.98
N GLY A 304 -24.86 -16.52 1.80
CA GLY A 304 -23.90 -15.54 1.29
C GLY A 304 -22.55 -15.58 2.01
N LEU A 305 -22.20 -16.68 2.69
CA LEU A 305 -20.93 -16.84 3.35
C LEU A 305 -19.80 -17.09 2.32
N PRO A 306 -18.78 -16.24 2.26
CA PRO A 306 -17.66 -16.46 1.37
C PRO A 306 -16.81 -17.65 1.85
N LEU A 307 -16.33 -18.43 0.88
CA LEU A 307 -15.43 -19.55 1.16
C LEU A 307 -14.02 -19.03 1.38
N HIS A 308 -13.66 -18.75 2.63
CA HIS A 308 -12.30 -18.46 3.06
C HIS A 308 -11.57 -19.75 3.47
N ILE A 309 -10.23 -19.66 3.56
CA ILE A 309 -9.38 -20.78 4.04
C ILE A 309 -9.89 -21.31 5.38
N THR A 310 -10.29 -20.41 6.28
CA THR A 310 -10.86 -20.76 7.59
C THR A 310 -12.18 -21.53 7.49
N SER A 311 -13.07 -21.12 6.59
CA SER A 311 -14.36 -21.81 6.34
C SER A 311 -14.14 -23.22 5.79
N ILE A 312 -13.20 -23.35 4.85
CA ILE A 312 -12.82 -24.65 4.28
C ILE A 312 -12.23 -25.58 5.33
N SER A 313 -11.35 -25.06 6.19
CA SER A 313 -10.79 -25.83 7.30
C SER A 313 -11.88 -26.32 8.27
N GLY A 314 -12.85 -25.46 8.56
CA GLY A 314 -14.02 -25.82 9.37
C GLY A 314 -14.87 -26.93 8.73
N ILE A 315 -15.08 -26.86 7.41
CA ILE A 315 -15.77 -27.91 6.65
C ILE A 315 -15.05 -29.24 6.74
N ILE A 316 -13.73 -29.26 6.60
CA ILE A 316 -12.92 -30.49 6.70
C ILE A 316 -13.04 -31.13 8.08
N ILE A 317 -12.99 -30.34 9.15
CA ILE A 317 -13.16 -30.85 10.53
C ILE A 317 -14.58 -31.39 10.71
N ALA A 318 -15.60 -30.68 10.26
CA ALA A 318 -16.98 -31.09 10.36
C ALA A 318 -17.24 -32.41 9.59
N LEU A 319 -16.58 -32.59 8.43
CA LEU A 319 -16.69 -33.84 7.65
C LEU A 319 -16.08 -35.04 8.39
N GLY A 320 -14.97 -34.86 9.09
CA GLY A 320 -14.40 -35.92 9.92
C GLY A 320 -15.40 -36.40 10.97
N LEU A 321 -16.04 -35.49 11.69
CA LEU A 321 -17.06 -35.81 12.71
C LEU A 321 -18.32 -36.47 12.09
N LEU A 322 -18.69 -36.05 10.87
CA LEU A 322 -19.87 -36.56 10.19
C LEU A 322 -19.66 -38.00 9.66
N ILE A 323 -18.44 -38.33 9.24
CA ILE A 323 -18.05 -39.69 8.83
C ILE A 323 -18.18 -40.63 10.02
N ASP A 324 -17.70 -40.25 11.19
CA ASP A 324 -17.80 -41.06 12.39
C ASP A 324 -19.27 -41.35 12.78
N ASN A 325 -20.12 -40.35 12.71
CA ASN A 325 -21.57 -40.53 12.93
C ASN A 325 -22.21 -41.45 11.87
N GLY A 326 -21.79 -41.31 10.60
CA GLY A 326 -22.25 -42.16 9.51
C GLY A 326 -21.90 -43.64 9.72
N ILE A 327 -20.71 -43.93 10.23
CA ILE A 327 -20.24 -45.27 10.55
C ILE A 327 -21.08 -45.87 11.70
N ILE A 328 -21.28 -45.09 12.77
CA ILE A 328 -22.07 -45.55 13.95
C ILE A 328 -23.52 -45.91 13.57
N VAL A 329 -24.15 -45.14 12.66
CA VAL A 329 -25.54 -45.37 12.24
C VAL A 329 -25.66 -46.63 11.36
N VAL A 330 -24.61 -47.01 10.66
CA VAL A 330 -24.61 -48.15 9.72
C VAL A 330 -24.17 -49.46 10.38
N GLU A 331 -23.40 -49.35 11.50
CA GLU A 331 -22.98 -50.49 12.35
C GLU A 331 -24.15 -50.98 13.23
#